data_17933bdd3ea3739a1f1c00f7732a790c
#
_entry.id   17933bdd3ea3739a1f1c00f7732a790c
#
_cell.length_a   1.000
_cell.length_b   1.000
_cell.length_c   1.000
_cell.angle_alpha   90.00
_cell.angle_beta   90.00
_cell.angle_gamma   90.00
#
_symmetry.space_group_name_H-M   'P 1'
#
loop_
_entity.id
_entity.type
_entity.pdbx_description
1 polymer ?
#
loop_
_entity_poly.entity_id
_entity_poly.type
_entity_poly.pdbx_seq_one_letter_code
_entity_poly.pdbx_strand_id
1 'polypeptide(L)'
;MRAITIADFAAIALLAASLTATAQDGGALSSNTGIVTKSSKYPVKETIDRVETAAKGIGAHIFNRIDYQEMSRKVKVDIRPNELIIFGRGAGGPHIVNQAPLAGLDMPFKALAWEDAQGKVWVSYTNGSYMDQRYAIKGAASYVKNIDETIEKLISEALQ
;
A
#
# COMPACT_ATOMS: atom_id res chain seq x y z
N MET A 1 -23.19 -59.64 -33.49
CA MET A 1 -22.19 -59.60 -32.40
C MET A 1 -20.87 -59.11 -33.01
N ARG A 2 -20.55 -57.86 -32.81
CA ARG A 2 -19.23 -57.30 -33.19
C ARG A 2 -18.44 -57.04 -31.92
N ALA A 3 -17.29 -57.66 -31.83
CA ALA A 3 -16.37 -57.50 -30.73
C ALA A 3 -15.78 -56.08 -30.73
N ILE A 4 -15.87 -55.39 -29.60
CA ILE A 4 -15.23 -54.11 -29.35
C ILE A 4 -13.81 -54.41 -28.86
N THR A 5 -12.84 -54.06 -29.68
CA THR A 5 -11.40 -54.20 -29.39
C THR A 5 -10.98 -53.07 -28.43
N ILE A 6 -10.26 -53.48 -27.40
CA ILE A 6 -9.62 -52.59 -26.41
C ILE A 6 -8.38 -51.94 -27.04
N ALA A 7 -8.53 -50.79 -27.66
CA ALA A 7 -7.40 -50.01 -28.18
C ALA A 7 -7.74 -48.52 -28.36
N ASP A 8 -8.27 -47.86 -27.34
CA ASP A 8 -8.42 -46.40 -27.32
C ASP A 8 -8.22 -45.82 -25.89
N PHE A 9 -7.15 -46.24 -25.22
CA PHE A 9 -6.61 -45.49 -24.08
C PHE A 9 -5.32 -44.77 -24.53
N ALA A 10 -5.51 -43.69 -25.26
CA ALA A 10 -4.41 -42.82 -25.60
C ALA A 10 -4.72 -41.43 -25.07
N ALA A 11 -3.86 -40.99 -24.14
CA ALA A 11 -3.47 -39.61 -23.88
C ALA A 11 -4.54 -38.69 -23.31
N ILE A 12 -4.88 -38.84 -22.02
CA ILE A 12 -5.19 -37.68 -21.22
C ILE A 12 -3.84 -37.06 -20.80
N ALA A 13 -3.35 -36.14 -21.63
CA ALA A 13 -2.25 -35.25 -21.23
C ALA A 13 -2.74 -34.37 -20.08
N LEU A 14 -2.28 -34.65 -18.87
CA LEU A 14 -2.39 -33.75 -17.75
C LEU A 14 -1.63 -32.45 -18.13
N LEU A 15 -2.35 -31.44 -18.59
CA LEU A 15 -1.87 -30.08 -18.63
C LEU A 15 -1.79 -29.60 -17.17
N ALA A 16 -0.70 -29.87 -16.49
CA ALA A 16 -0.35 -29.17 -15.27
C ALA A 16 -0.08 -27.71 -15.63
N ALA A 17 -1.12 -26.91 -15.63
CA ALA A 17 -0.97 -25.45 -15.63
C ALA A 17 -0.27 -25.07 -14.33
N SER A 18 1.04 -24.96 -14.39
CA SER A 18 1.82 -24.27 -13.38
C SER A 18 1.27 -22.83 -13.29
N LEU A 19 0.41 -22.57 -12.30
CA LEU A 19 0.17 -21.22 -11.85
C LEU A 19 1.51 -20.71 -11.29
N THR A 20 2.32 -20.13 -12.14
CA THR A 20 3.36 -19.22 -11.69
C THR A 20 2.63 -18.04 -11.06
N ALA A 21 2.55 -18.03 -9.74
CA ALA A 21 2.24 -16.83 -9.02
C ALA A 21 3.27 -15.80 -9.46
N THR A 22 2.85 -14.87 -10.32
CA THR A 22 3.65 -13.71 -10.65
C THR A 22 3.82 -12.96 -9.33
N ALA A 23 5.01 -13.09 -8.73
CA ALA A 23 5.42 -12.20 -7.66
C ALA A 23 5.16 -10.79 -8.20
N GLN A 24 4.32 -10.03 -7.49
CA GLN A 24 4.17 -8.61 -7.80
C GLN A 24 5.55 -7.99 -7.58
N ASP A 25 6.28 -7.79 -8.68
CA ASP A 25 7.41 -6.90 -8.69
C ASP A 25 6.92 -5.56 -8.15
N GLY A 26 7.62 -4.99 -7.17
CA GLY A 26 7.36 -3.66 -6.62
C GLY A 26 7.51 -2.53 -7.64
N GLY A 27 7.46 -2.86 -8.92
CA GLY A 27 7.53 -1.97 -10.06
C GLY A 27 6.13 -1.50 -10.47
N ALA A 28 5.93 -0.20 -10.40
CA ALA A 28 4.91 0.58 -11.09
C ALA A 28 3.51 -0.04 -11.09
N LEU A 29 2.81 0.06 -9.97
CA LEU A 29 1.35 0.05 -10.01
C LEU A 29 0.90 1.09 -11.04
N SER A 30 -0.03 0.72 -11.91
CA SER A 30 -0.62 1.58 -12.94
C SER A 30 -0.75 3.02 -12.44
N SER A 31 -0.35 3.98 -13.24
CA SER A 31 -0.37 5.43 -12.96
C SER A 31 -1.72 5.99 -12.49
N ASN A 32 -2.77 5.17 -12.45
CA ASN A 32 -4.14 5.55 -12.11
C ASN A 32 -4.58 5.10 -10.72
N THR A 33 -3.72 4.52 -9.90
CA THR A 33 -4.10 4.08 -8.54
C THR A 33 -3.88 5.14 -7.46
N GLY A 34 -3.15 6.21 -7.77
CA GLY A 34 -2.73 7.21 -6.80
C GLY A 34 -1.74 6.70 -5.75
N ILE A 35 -1.23 5.47 -5.91
CA ILE A 35 -0.24 4.90 -5.00
C ILE A 35 1.17 5.29 -5.46
N VAL A 36 1.90 5.93 -4.56
CA VAL A 36 3.32 6.23 -4.71
C VAL A 36 4.11 5.22 -3.90
N THR A 37 5.13 4.60 -4.50
CA THR A 37 5.99 3.62 -3.83
C THR A 37 7.46 4.03 -3.94
N LYS A 38 8.18 4.00 -2.82
CA LYS A 38 9.60 4.32 -2.72
C LYS A 38 10.35 3.19 -2.02
N SER A 39 11.58 2.91 -2.47
CA SER A 39 12.42 1.90 -1.80
C SER A 39 12.97 2.43 -0.49
N SER A 40 13.03 1.55 0.53
CA SER A 40 13.74 1.81 1.79
C SER A 40 14.99 0.94 1.86
N LYS A 41 16.05 1.48 2.48
CA LYS A 41 17.26 0.71 2.84
C LYS A 41 17.19 0.08 4.23
N TYR A 42 16.13 0.36 4.95
CA TYR A 42 15.92 -0.07 6.34
C TYR A 42 14.91 -1.22 6.41
N PRO A 43 14.97 -2.08 7.44
CA PRO A 43 13.90 -3.05 7.70
C PRO A 43 12.54 -2.36 7.88
N VAL A 44 11.45 -3.09 7.66
CA VAL A 44 10.08 -2.56 7.71
C VAL A 44 9.79 -1.80 8.99
N LYS A 45 10.08 -2.40 10.15
CA LYS A 45 9.85 -1.75 11.45
C LYS A 45 10.63 -0.43 11.58
N GLU A 46 11.91 -0.43 11.26
CA GLU A 46 12.74 0.77 11.33
C GLU A 46 12.25 1.84 10.34
N THR A 47 11.84 1.42 9.16
CA THR A 47 11.24 2.31 8.16
C THR A 47 10.03 3.03 8.73
N ILE A 48 9.12 2.33 9.40
CA ILE A 48 7.94 2.93 10.03
C ILE A 48 8.32 3.81 11.23
N ASP A 49 9.31 3.43 12.05
CA ASP A 49 9.80 4.26 13.17
C ASP A 49 10.35 5.60 12.65
N ARG A 50 11.02 5.59 11.51
CA ARG A 50 11.55 6.81 10.85
C ARG A 50 10.42 7.67 10.26
N VAL A 51 9.43 7.06 9.60
CA VAL A 51 8.24 7.76 9.11
C VAL A 51 7.48 8.41 10.28
N GLU A 52 7.31 7.70 11.38
CA GLU A 52 6.69 8.23 12.60
C GLU A 52 7.45 9.43 13.15
N THR A 53 8.78 9.34 13.21
CA THR A 53 9.64 10.44 13.68
C THR A 53 9.50 11.67 12.79
N ALA A 54 9.55 11.50 11.47
CA ALA A 54 9.38 12.58 10.51
C ALA A 54 7.97 13.19 10.59
N ALA A 55 6.92 12.37 10.75
CA ALA A 55 5.55 12.83 10.92
C ALA A 55 5.39 13.67 12.20
N LYS A 56 5.93 13.22 13.32
CA LYS A 56 5.95 13.99 14.58
C LYS A 56 6.73 15.31 14.43
N GLY A 57 7.82 15.29 13.68
CA GLY A 57 8.64 16.49 13.39
C GLY A 57 7.88 17.62 12.69
N ILE A 58 6.87 17.28 11.87
CA ILE A 58 5.97 18.29 11.25
C ILE A 58 4.70 18.56 12.07
N GLY A 59 4.62 18.08 13.32
CA GLY A 59 3.45 18.24 14.20
C GLY A 59 2.25 17.37 13.82
N ALA A 60 2.46 16.25 13.14
CA ALA A 60 1.39 15.30 12.90
C ALA A 60 1.11 14.46 14.15
N HIS A 61 -0.19 14.15 14.35
CA HIS A 61 -0.64 13.17 15.32
C HIS A 61 -0.54 11.77 14.71
N ILE A 62 -0.06 10.80 15.49
CA ILE A 62 -0.07 9.39 15.13
C ILE A 62 -1.33 8.77 15.72
N PHE A 63 -2.21 8.30 14.85
CA PHE A 63 -3.48 7.69 15.27
C PHE A 63 -3.32 6.22 15.62
N ASN A 64 -2.58 5.47 14.80
CA ASN A 64 -2.34 4.05 15.02
C ASN A 64 -1.17 3.52 14.18
N ARG A 65 -0.66 2.37 14.61
CA ARG A 65 0.23 1.50 13.84
C ARG A 65 -0.36 0.09 13.83
N ILE A 66 -0.29 -0.58 12.69
CA ILE A 66 -0.86 -1.92 12.50
C ILE A 66 0.24 -2.80 11.92
N ASP A 67 0.76 -3.72 12.74
CA ASP A 67 1.68 -4.77 12.31
C ASP A 67 0.87 -5.97 11.77
N TYR A 68 0.76 -6.06 10.45
CA TYR A 68 0.04 -7.14 9.81
C TYR A 68 0.75 -8.49 9.96
N GLN A 69 2.09 -8.52 10.08
CA GLN A 69 2.81 -9.75 10.31
C GLN A 69 2.50 -10.32 11.70
N GLU A 70 2.45 -9.48 12.73
CA GLU A 70 2.05 -9.95 14.06
C GLU A 70 0.59 -10.43 14.08
N MET A 71 -0.31 -9.70 13.41
CA MET A 71 -1.70 -10.11 13.28
C MET A 71 -1.85 -11.46 12.59
N SER A 72 -1.08 -11.69 11.53
CA SER A 72 -1.12 -12.92 10.74
C SER A 72 -0.68 -14.15 11.54
N ARG A 73 0.31 -13.99 12.44
CA ARG A 73 0.76 -15.07 13.35
C ARG A 73 -0.36 -15.59 14.23
N LYS A 74 -1.28 -14.71 14.66
CA LYS A 74 -2.44 -15.09 15.50
C LYS A 74 -3.41 -16.01 14.78
N VAL A 75 -3.46 -15.95 13.47
CA VAL A 75 -4.32 -16.78 12.60
C VAL A 75 -3.53 -17.82 11.81
N LYS A 76 -2.24 -18.03 12.16
CA LYS A 76 -1.33 -19.00 11.54
C LYS A 76 -1.16 -18.81 10.02
N VAL A 77 -1.20 -17.58 9.56
CA VAL A 77 -0.86 -17.19 8.19
C VAL A 77 0.55 -16.60 8.22
N ASP A 78 1.43 -17.11 7.38
CA ASP A 78 2.79 -16.57 7.26
C ASP A 78 2.83 -15.49 6.17
N ILE A 79 3.13 -14.26 6.57
CA ILE A 79 3.35 -13.13 5.66
C ILE A 79 4.70 -12.48 5.94
N ARG A 80 5.25 -11.84 4.91
CA ARG A 80 6.45 -11.02 5.06
C ARG A 80 6.18 -9.81 5.94
N PRO A 81 7.24 -9.17 6.49
CA PRO A 81 7.10 -7.92 7.23
C PRO A 81 6.24 -6.92 6.49
N ASN A 82 5.23 -6.39 7.18
CA ASN A 82 4.25 -5.47 6.62
C ASN A 82 3.61 -4.66 7.76
N GLU A 83 3.83 -3.35 7.79
CA GLU A 83 3.36 -2.48 8.85
C GLU A 83 2.80 -1.18 8.30
N LEU A 84 1.61 -0.81 8.78
CA LEU A 84 0.90 0.42 8.42
C LEU A 84 1.04 1.44 9.56
N ILE A 85 1.30 2.70 9.21
CA ILE A 85 1.15 3.84 10.11
C ILE A 85 0.04 4.77 9.62
N ILE A 86 -0.80 5.23 10.54
CA ILE A 86 -1.90 6.16 10.30
C ILE A 86 -1.59 7.46 11.03
N PHE A 87 -1.47 8.56 10.28
CA PHE A 87 -1.07 9.84 10.83
C PHE A 87 -1.74 11.03 10.12
N GLY A 88 -1.71 12.20 10.72
CA GLY A 88 -2.26 13.39 10.10
C GLY A 88 -2.17 14.63 10.97
N ARG A 89 -2.21 15.81 10.35
CA ARG A 89 -2.28 17.09 11.05
C ARG A 89 -3.74 17.49 11.25
N GLY A 90 -4.11 17.83 12.49
CA GLY A 90 -5.49 18.08 12.89
C GLY A 90 -6.24 19.18 12.12
N ALA A 91 -5.52 20.13 11.52
CA ALA A 91 -6.15 21.23 10.79
C ALA A 91 -6.62 20.86 9.37
N GLY A 92 -6.02 19.86 8.73
CA GLY A 92 -6.27 19.58 7.31
C GLY A 92 -7.45 18.67 7.01
N GLY A 93 -7.58 17.59 7.76
CA GLY A 93 -8.63 16.59 7.57
C GLY A 93 -10.04 17.16 7.62
N PRO A 94 -10.41 17.94 8.65
CA PRO A 94 -11.74 18.54 8.76
C PRO A 94 -12.13 19.43 7.58
N HIS A 95 -11.19 20.19 6.98
CA HIS A 95 -11.49 21.01 5.80
C HIS A 95 -11.86 20.18 4.59
N ILE A 96 -11.15 19.07 4.36
CA ILE A 96 -11.45 18.14 3.27
C ILE A 96 -12.81 17.48 3.50
N VAL A 97 -13.02 16.90 4.68
CA VAL A 97 -14.25 16.18 5.02
C VAL A 97 -15.48 17.10 5.00
N ASN A 98 -15.33 18.37 5.37
CA ASN A 98 -16.41 19.34 5.26
C ASN A 98 -16.84 19.61 3.81
N GLN A 99 -15.91 19.57 2.85
CA GLN A 99 -16.20 19.78 1.44
C GLN A 99 -16.61 18.49 0.72
N ALA A 100 -16.01 17.39 1.11
CA ALA A 100 -16.22 16.06 0.53
C ALA A 100 -16.30 15.02 1.66
N PRO A 101 -17.47 14.81 2.27
CA PRO A 101 -17.60 13.93 3.43
C PRO A 101 -17.10 12.51 3.21
N LEU A 102 -17.25 11.97 2.00
CA LEU A 102 -16.78 10.64 1.65
C LEU A 102 -15.25 10.52 1.65
N ALA A 103 -14.51 11.63 1.54
CA ALA A 103 -13.05 11.62 1.67
C ALA A 103 -12.59 11.17 3.07
N GLY A 104 -13.46 11.19 4.07
CA GLY A 104 -13.23 10.61 5.38
C GLY A 104 -12.92 9.12 5.37
N LEU A 105 -13.29 8.38 4.30
CA LEU A 105 -12.93 6.97 4.13
C LEU A 105 -11.42 6.78 3.93
N ASP A 106 -10.76 7.73 3.26
CA ASP A 106 -9.33 7.67 2.98
C ASP A 106 -8.47 8.48 3.95
N MET A 107 -9.11 9.32 4.76
CA MET A 107 -8.44 10.07 5.84
C MET A 107 -8.46 9.28 7.17
N PRO A 108 -7.47 9.44 8.07
CA PRO A 108 -6.21 10.16 7.93
C PRO A 108 -5.25 9.52 6.93
N PHE A 109 -4.09 10.19 6.66
CA PHE A 109 -3.06 9.62 5.79
C PHE A 109 -2.51 8.32 6.34
N LYS A 110 -2.08 7.47 5.40
CA LYS A 110 -1.51 6.16 5.70
C LYS A 110 -0.24 5.97 4.90
N ALA A 111 0.78 5.41 5.54
CA ALA A 111 1.96 4.89 4.86
C ALA A 111 2.16 3.43 5.27
N LEU A 112 2.40 2.58 4.29
CA LEU A 112 2.63 1.15 4.46
C LEU A 112 4.10 0.86 4.16
N ALA A 113 4.85 0.33 5.13
CA ALA A 113 6.14 -0.29 4.83
C ALA A 113 5.94 -1.79 4.67
N TRP A 114 6.54 -2.37 3.61
CA TRP A 114 6.36 -3.78 3.30
C TRP A 114 7.58 -4.35 2.59
N GLU A 115 7.81 -5.67 2.78
CA GLU A 115 8.90 -6.41 2.17
C GLU A 115 8.38 -7.27 1.02
N ASP A 116 9.03 -7.16 -0.15
CA ASP A 116 8.70 -7.95 -1.34
C ASP A 116 9.30 -9.37 -1.28
N ALA A 117 9.03 -10.16 -2.33
CA ALA A 117 9.51 -11.53 -2.42
C ALA A 117 11.04 -11.64 -2.52
N GLN A 118 11.74 -10.57 -2.88
CA GLN A 118 13.19 -10.48 -2.97
C GLN A 118 13.84 -9.97 -1.68
N GLY A 119 13.05 -9.68 -0.64
CA GLY A 119 13.54 -9.13 0.63
C GLY A 119 13.81 -7.63 0.57
N LYS A 120 13.37 -6.95 -0.49
CA LYS A 120 13.50 -5.50 -0.60
C LYS A 120 12.35 -4.80 0.11
N VAL A 121 12.66 -3.76 0.86
CA VAL A 121 11.67 -2.99 1.61
C VAL A 121 11.22 -1.77 0.81
N TRP A 122 9.92 -1.52 0.86
CA TRP A 122 9.24 -0.44 0.18
C TRP A 122 8.36 0.35 1.14
N VAL A 123 8.12 1.61 0.83
CA VAL A 123 7.08 2.44 1.45
C VAL A 123 6.09 2.86 0.39
N SER A 124 4.81 2.59 0.64
CA SER A 124 3.71 2.97 -0.25
C SER A 124 2.72 3.87 0.47
N TYR A 125 2.20 4.88 -0.23
CA TYR A 125 1.19 5.79 0.27
C TYR A 125 0.31 6.31 -0.86
N THR A 126 -0.90 6.79 -0.54
CA THR A 126 -1.78 7.43 -1.53
C THR A 126 -1.48 8.92 -1.61
N ASN A 127 -1.33 9.46 -2.82
CA ASN A 127 -1.13 10.89 -3.03
C ASN A 127 -2.46 11.67 -2.92
N GLY A 128 -2.37 12.97 -2.61
CA GLY A 128 -3.54 13.83 -2.46
C GLY A 128 -4.24 14.12 -3.78
N SER A 129 -3.49 14.13 -4.90
CA SER A 129 -4.07 14.34 -6.23
C SER A 129 -5.07 13.24 -6.61
N TYR A 130 -4.82 12.00 -6.19
CA TYR A 130 -5.79 10.91 -6.38
C TYR A 130 -7.05 11.10 -5.52
N MET A 131 -6.88 11.59 -4.29
CA MET A 131 -8.03 11.90 -3.43
C MET A 131 -8.90 12.98 -4.05
N ASP A 132 -8.29 14.02 -4.66
CA ASP A 132 -9.02 15.06 -5.37
C ASP A 132 -9.83 14.49 -6.55
N GLN A 133 -9.21 13.64 -7.36
CA GLN A 133 -9.90 12.96 -8.48
C GLN A 133 -11.06 12.07 -8.00
N ARG A 134 -10.84 11.32 -6.89
CA ARG A 134 -11.83 10.37 -6.37
C ARG A 134 -13.03 11.04 -5.74
N TYR A 135 -12.83 12.16 -5.05
CA TYR A 135 -13.85 12.82 -4.23
C TYR A 135 -14.29 14.18 -4.75
N ALA A 136 -13.73 14.64 -5.88
CA ALA A 136 -14.03 15.93 -6.50
C ALA A 136 -13.99 17.10 -5.49
N ILE A 137 -12.89 17.23 -4.74
CA ILE A 137 -12.73 18.19 -3.66
C ILE A 137 -12.63 19.61 -4.23
N LYS A 138 -13.74 20.32 -4.29
CA LYS A 138 -13.83 21.64 -4.90
C LYS A 138 -12.99 22.67 -4.16
N GLY A 139 -12.18 23.44 -4.90
CA GLY A 139 -11.36 24.53 -4.33
C GLY A 139 -10.11 24.07 -3.58
N ALA A 140 -9.81 22.78 -3.57
CA ALA A 140 -8.69 22.19 -2.82
C ALA A 140 -7.37 22.11 -3.59
N ALA A 141 -7.28 22.58 -4.83
CA ALA A 141 -6.11 22.38 -5.67
C ALA A 141 -4.77 22.81 -5.00
N SER A 142 -4.74 23.96 -4.34
CA SER A 142 -3.58 24.41 -3.59
C SER A 142 -3.32 23.57 -2.34
N TYR A 143 -4.38 23.14 -1.67
CA TYR A 143 -4.30 22.33 -0.45
C TYR A 143 -3.85 20.90 -0.76
N VAL A 144 -4.39 20.29 -1.80
CA VAL A 144 -3.99 18.96 -2.30
C VAL A 144 -2.53 18.96 -2.73
N LYS A 145 -2.08 20.00 -3.46
CA LYS A 145 -0.67 20.16 -3.82
C LYS A 145 0.23 20.27 -2.59
N ASN A 146 -0.15 21.06 -1.61
CA ASN A 146 0.61 21.19 -0.35
C ASN A 146 0.69 19.88 0.43
N ILE A 147 -0.37 19.05 0.37
CA ILE A 147 -0.39 17.71 0.95
C ILE A 147 0.62 16.82 0.24
N ASP A 148 0.57 16.76 -1.09
CA ASP A 148 1.48 15.94 -1.89
C ASP A 148 2.94 16.29 -1.61
N GLU A 149 3.28 17.57 -1.65
CA GLU A 149 4.63 18.07 -1.34
C GLU A 149 5.06 17.74 0.09
N THR A 150 4.13 17.87 1.05
CA THR A 150 4.42 17.57 2.46
C THR A 150 4.69 16.07 2.68
N ILE A 151 3.84 15.19 2.13
CA ILE A 151 4.01 13.75 2.29
C ILE A 151 5.24 13.26 1.53
N GLU A 152 5.43 13.74 0.31
CA GLU A 152 6.60 13.41 -0.51
C GLU A 152 7.91 13.75 0.23
N LYS A 153 7.99 14.95 0.79
CA LYS A 153 9.14 15.41 1.58
C LYS A 153 9.33 14.57 2.84
N LEU A 154 8.25 14.35 3.61
CA LEU A 154 8.27 13.56 4.83
C LEU A 154 8.80 12.14 4.58
N ILE A 155 8.24 11.45 3.59
CA ILE A 155 8.66 10.09 3.26
C ILE A 155 10.12 10.09 2.75
N SER A 156 10.49 11.05 1.89
CA SER A 156 11.86 11.13 1.38
C SER A 156 12.88 11.36 2.49
N GLU A 157 12.59 12.22 3.46
CA GLU A 157 13.44 12.46 4.64
C GLU A 157 13.55 11.23 5.54
N ALA A 158 12.44 10.51 5.74
CA ALA A 158 12.43 9.28 6.53
C ALA A 158 13.29 8.17 5.91
N LEU A 159 13.47 8.16 4.60
CA LEU A 159 14.20 7.13 3.86
C LEU A 159 15.69 7.45 3.62
N GLN A 160 16.18 8.63 3.99
CA GLN A 160 17.60 8.99 3.95
C GLN A 160 18.38 8.30 5.06
#